data_3a04c90cab9a8c832b56d53ec0b3637c
#
_entry.id   3a04c90cab9a8c832b56d53ec0b3637c
#
_cell.length_a   1.000
_cell.length_b   1.000
_cell.length_c   1.000
_cell.angle_alpha   90.00
_cell.angle_beta   90.00
_cell.angle_gamma   90.00
#
_symmetry.space_group_name_H-M   'P 1'
#
loop_
_entity.id
_entity.type
_entity.pdbx_description
1 polymer ?
#
loop_
_entity_poly.entity_id
_entity_poly.type
_entity_poly.pdbx_seq_one_letter_code
_entity_poly.pdbx_strand_id
1 'polypeptide(L)'
;MKPALYLALLPLIIFSPARAQEYEHGTALLCDTQRQVERYVELFNKEEQSAINAVNAEEQNPTACVFETVTFVRGKELGTARNKESAFQIVRVLVVGIETPSGLRSTRPSAYFSAFKVLEYDV
;
A
#
# COMPACT_ATOMS: atom_id res chain seq x y z
N MET A 1 3.51 12.97 -57.55
CA MET A 1 3.73 12.69 -57.09
C MET A 1 3.68 12.54 -56.08
N LYS A 2 3.78 12.52 -55.36
CA LYS A 2 4.09 12.35 -54.50
C LYS A 2 3.68 11.97 -53.49
N PRO A 3 3.59 11.70 -53.14
CA PRO A 3 3.26 11.36 -52.34
C PRO A 3 3.51 11.00 -51.34
N ALA A 4 4.00 10.83 -50.92
CA ALA A 4 4.50 10.45 -50.03
C ALA A 4 4.20 10.77 -49.00
N LEU A 5 4.00 10.99 -48.61
CA LEU A 5 3.99 11.38 -47.64
C LEU A 5 3.30 10.92 -46.73
N TYR A 6 2.99 10.70 -46.40
CA TYR A 6 2.41 10.42 -45.53
C TYR A 6 2.57 9.78 -44.70
N LEU A 7 2.95 9.34 -44.78
CA LEU A 7 3.24 8.67 -44.05
C LEU A 7 3.52 8.98 -42.97
N ALA A 8 3.96 9.30 -42.86
CA ALA A 8 4.53 9.72 -41.96
C ALA A 8 3.72 9.75 -40.91
N LEU A 9 3.06 9.75 -40.85
CA LEU A 9 2.40 9.98 -39.92
C LEU A 9 2.10 9.03 -39.15
N LEU A 10 2.27 8.49 -38.97
CA LEU A 10 1.94 7.67 -38.20
C LEU A 10 2.40 7.49 -37.16
N PRO A 11 2.73 7.33 -36.73
CA PRO A 11 3.15 7.06 -35.86
C PRO A 11 3.09 7.33 -34.81
N LEU A 12 3.09 7.67 -34.45
CA LEU A 12 3.14 8.09 -33.50
C LEU A 12 2.37 7.69 -32.52
N ILE A 13 2.25 6.88 -32.29
CA ILE A 13 1.62 6.39 -31.36
C ILE A 13 2.43 6.17 -30.35
N ILE A 14 2.41 6.95 -29.49
CA ILE A 14 3.13 6.81 -28.51
C ILE A 14 2.42 6.13 -27.55
N PHE A 15 2.71 5.04 -27.26
CA PHE A 15 2.17 4.45 -26.25
C PHE A 15 2.87 4.77 -25.14
N SER A 16 2.46 5.56 -24.34
CA SER A 16 2.86 5.62 -23.04
C SER A 16 2.60 4.30 -22.52
N PRO A 17 3.49 3.64 -22.06
CA PRO A 17 3.33 2.38 -21.55
C PRO A 17 2.51 2.54 -20.37
N ALA A 18 1.52 1.94 -20.36
CA ALA A 18 0.76 1.90 -19.23
C ALA A 18 1.63 1.31 -18.21
N ARG A 19 1.91 1.94 -17.15
CA ARG A 19 2.66 1.41 -16.18
C ARG A 19 1.98 0.26 -15.74
N ALA A 20 2.50 -0.82 -15.85
CA ALA A 20 1.98 -2.03 -15.31
C ALA A 20 1.93 -1.83 -13.85
N GLN A 21 0.85 -2.13 -13.23
CA GLN A 21 0.78 -2.09 -11.79
C GLN A 21 1.64 -3.18 -11.25
N GLU A 22 2.42 -2.82 -10.27
CA GLU A 22 3.27 -3.81 -9.67
C GLU A 22 2.58 -4.43 -8.50
N TYR A 23 2.51 -5.73 -8.49
CA TYR A 23 1.96 -6.46 -7.37
C TYR A 23 3.06 -6.77 -6.37
N GLU A 24 2.77 -6.57 -5.12
CA GLU A 24 3.71 -6.90 -4.04
C GLU A 24 3.10 -8.00 -3.21
N HIS A 25 3.93 -8.78 -2.60
CA HIS A 25 3.47 -9.87 -1.76
C HIS A 25 4.25 -9.82 -0.46
N GLY A 26 3.58 -9.77 0.64
CA GLY A 26 4.25 -9.73 1.94
C GLY A 26 3.28 -9.37 3.03
N THR A 27 3.81 -9.29 4.23
CA THR A 27 3.00 -8.93 5.39
C THR A 27 2.84 -7.42 5.41
N ALA A 28 1.63 -6.97 5.51
CA ALA A 28 1.34 -5.54 5.50
C ALA A 28 0.37 -5.20 6.62
N LEU A 29 0.47 -3.97 7.08
CA LEU A 29 -0.51 -3.42 8.01
C LEU A 29 -1.72 -3.02 7.18
N LEU A 30 -2.89 -3.42 7.61
CA LEU A 30 -4.12 -3.10 6.91
C LEU A 30 -5.09 -2.51 7.92
N CYS A 31 -5.39 -1.25 7.76
CA CYS A 31 -6.35 -0.57 8.64
C CYS A 31 -7.52 -0.08 7.81
N ASP A 32 -8.65 0.07 8.43
CA ASP A 32 -9.86 0.49 7.74
C ASP A 32 -9.81 1.96 7.37
N THR A 33 -9.12 2.79 8.14
CA THR A 33 -9.08 4.24 7.87
C THR A 33 -7.67 4.78 8.00
N GLN A 34 -7.45 5.90 7.36
CA GLN A 34 -6.17 6.58 7.45
C GLN A 34 -5.87 7.01 8.88
N ARG A 35 -6.87 7.46 9.59
CA ARG A 35 -6.66 7.89 10.95
C ARG A 35 -6.17 6.77 11.84
N GLN A 36 -6.65 5.56 11.61
CA GLN A 36 -6.17 4.41 12.38
C GLN A 36 -4.71 4.14 12.08
N VAL A 37 -4.26 4.33 10.84
CA VAL A 37 -2.86 4.17 10.51
C VAL A 37 -2.04 5.24 11.23
N GLU A 38 -2.51 6.46 11.25
CA GLU A 38 -1.81 7.54 11.93
C GLU A 38 -1.69 7.24 13.43
N ARG A 39 -2.76 6.71 13.99
CA ARG A 39 -2.74 6.36 15.41
C ARG A 39 -1.78 5.21 15.68
N TYR A 40 -1.75 4.24 14.77
CA TYR A 40 -0.80 3.14 14.87
C TYR A 40 0.63 3.68 14.91
N VAL A 41 0.96 4.64 14.07
CA VAL A 41 2.30 5.20 14.04
C VAL A 41 2.62 5.90 15.35
N GLU A 42 1.67 6.62 15.91
CA GLU A 42 1.89 7.29 17.18
C GLU A 42 2.19 6.31 18.30
N LEU A 43 1.54 5.15 18.26
CA LEU A 43 1.70 4.18 19.32
C LEU A 43 2.80 3.17 19.07
N PHE A 44 3.37 3.20 17.88
CA PHE A 44 4.39 2.23 17.52
C PHE A 44 5.68 2.47 18.30
N ASN A 45 6.16 1.43 18.94
CA ASN A 45 7.40 1.54 19.69
C ASN A 45 8.24 0.31 19.44
N LYS A 46 8.30 -0.11 18.20
CA LYS A 46 9.04 -1.29 17.76
C LYS A 46 8.31 -2.57 18.01
N GLU A 47 7.11 -2.49 18.61
CA GLU A 47 6.33 -3.65 18.85
C GLU A 47 5.07 -3.49 18.05
N GLU A 48 5.01 -4.12 16.92
CA GLU A 48 3.90 -3.93 15.99
C GLU A 48 2.58 -4.40 16.54
N GLN A 49 2.59 -5.59 17.14
CA GLN A 49 1.33 -6.15 17.60
C GLN A 49 0.74 -5.33 18.74
N SER A 50 1.60 -4.77 19.54
CA SER A 50 1.16 -3.96 20.65
C SER A 50 0.46 -2.70 20.16
N ALA A 51 0.99 -2.07 19.13
CA ALA A 51 0.38 -0.89 18.55
C ALA A 51 -0.96 -1.23 17.92
N ILE A 52 -1.04 -2.35 17.23
CA ILE A 52 -2.29 -2.80 16.62
C ILE A 52 -3.33 -3.04 17.69
N ASN A 53 -2.94 -3.73 18.74
CA ASN A 53 -3.89 -4.04 19.80
C ASN A 53 -4.43 -2.77 20.44
N ALA A 54 -3.58 -1.79 20.60
CA ALA A 54 -4.01 -0.54 21.21
C ALA A 54 -4.99 0.22 20.31
N VAL A 55 -4.70 0.28 19.02
CA VAL A 55 -5.62 0.94 18.09
C VAL A 55 -6.96 0.22 18.09
N ASN A 56 -6.93 -1.09 18.03
CA ASN A 56 -8.17 -1.86 17.95
C ASN A 56 -8.98 -1.70 19.23
N ALA A 57 -8.32 -1.60 20.37
CA ALA A 57 -9.02 -1.37 21.62
C ALA A 57 -9.67 0.01 21.64
N GLU A 58 -8.96 1.01 21.16
CA GLU A 58 -9.52 2.36 21.11
C GLU A 58 -10.73 2.42 20.18
N GLU A 59 -10.65 1.68 19.08
CA GLU A 59 -11.74 1.68 18.10
C GLU A 59 -12.86 0.74 18.50
N GLN A 60 -12.64 -0.06 19.52
CA GLN A 60 -13.59 -1.09 19.94
C GLN A 60 -13.92 -2.00 18.78
N ASN A 61 -12.91 -2.32 18.01
CA ASN A 61 -13.06 -3.14 16.82
C ASN A 61 -11.80 -4.00 16.69
N PRO A 62 -11.89 -5.29 16.92
CA PRO A 62 -10.70 -6.15 16.92
C PRO A 62 -10.03 -6.29 15.57
N THR A 63 -10.68 -5.84 14.50
CA THR A 63 -10.09 -5.94 13.19
C THR A 63 -9.95 -4.57 12.53
N ALA A 64 -9.97 -3.50 13.31
CA ALA A 64 -9.75 -2.17 12.74
C ALA A 64 -8.41 -2.12 12.03
N CYS A 65 -7.39 -2.71 12.61
CA CYS A 65 -6.08 -2.88 11.97
C CYS A 65 -5.62 -4.31 12.17
N VAL A 66 -5.02 -4.87 11.15
CA VAL A 66 -4.45 -6.23 11.24
C VAL A 66 -3.16 -6.27 10.45
N PHE A 67 -2.30 -7.21 10.74
CA PHE A 67 -1.19 -7.55 9.89
C PHE A 67 -1.54 -8.84 9.17
N GLU A 68 -1.40 -8.86 7.86
CA GLU A 68 -1.68 -10.06 7.11
C GLU A 68 -0.73 -10.20 5.96
N THR A 69 -0.46 -11.41 5.56
CA THR A 69 0.36 -11.67 4.38
C THR A 69 -0.57 -11.66 3.18
N VAL A 70 -0.39 -10.69 2.32
CA VAL A 70 -1.30 -10.44 1.22
C VAL A 70 -0.55 -10.12 -0.05
N THR A 71 -1.26 -10.18 -1.15
CA THR A 71 -0.78 -9.65 -2.42
C THR A 71 -1.55 -8.36 -2.65
N PHE A 72 -0.83 -7.31 -2.94
CA PHE A 72 -1.48 -6.00 -3.01
C PHE A 72 -0.77 -5.08 -4.01
N VAL A 73 -1.46 -4.01 -4.35
CA VAL A 73 -0.91 -2.96 -5.18
C VAL A 73 -0.90 -1.69 -4.34
N ARG A 74 0.23 -1.00 -4.34
CA ARG A 74 0.29 0.28 -3.62
C ARG A 74 -0.38 1.34 -4.43
N GLY A 75 -1.19 2.09 -3.79
CA GLY A 75 -1.82 3.22 -4.44
C GLY A 75 -1.06 4.47 -4.12
N LYS A 76 -1.80 5.55 -4.08
CA LYS A 76 -1.22 6.82 -3.88
C LYS A 76 -0.71 7.00 -2.49
N GLU A 77 0.40 7.68 -2.37
CA GLU A 77 0.89 8.05 -1.07
C GLU A 77 0.04 9.18 -0.54
N LEU A 78 -0.43 9.05 0.68
CA LEU A 78 -1.33 10.01 1.26
C LEU A 78 -0.63 10.98 2.19
N GLY A 79 0.56 10.64 2.61
CA GLY A 79 1.32 11.51 3.51
C GLY A 79 2.35 10.71 4.26
N THR A 80 2.96 11.34 5.23
CA THR A 80 3.89 10.67 6.11
C THR A 80 3.47 10.88 7.53
N ALA A 81 3.81 9.95 8.38
CA ALA A 81 3.58 10.07 9.81
C ALA A 81 4.86 9.62 10.50
N ARG A 82 5.17 10.24 11.61
CA ARG A 82 6.37 9.81 12.30
C ARG A 82 6.20 9.93 13.79
N ASN A 83 6.95 9.16 14.48
CA ASN A 83 7.03 9.30 15.93
C ASN A 83 8.49 9.52 16.24
N LYS A 84 8.88 9.40 17.51
CA LYS A 84 10.23 9.66 17.90
C LYS A 84 11.22 8.73 17.28
N GLU A 85 10.80 7.55 16.90
CA GLU A 85 11.74 6.54 16.47
C GLU A 85 11.67 6.22 15.00
N SER A 86 10.60 6.48 14.35
CA SER A 86 10.41 5.98 12.99
C SER A 86 9.57 6.92 12.16
N ALA A 87 9.78 6.87 10.88
CA ALA A 87 8.95 7.59 9.94
C ALA A 87 8.28 6.58 9.02
N PHE A 88 7.04 6.85 8.67
CA PHE A 88 6.25 5.96 7.85
C PHE A 88 5.57 6.74 6.75
N GLN A 89 5.43 6.09 5.60
CA GLN A 89 4.66 6.59 4.50
C GLN A 89 3.29 5.99 4.60
N ILE A 90 2.26 6.81 4.56
CA ILE A 90 0.89 6.30 4.60
C ILE A 90 0.41 6.14 3.19
N VAL A 91 -0.05 4.96 2.86
CA VAL A 91 -0.39 4.60 1.50
C VAL A 91 -1.71 3.85 1.47
N ARG A 92 -2.49 4.09 0.46
CA ARG A 92 -3.66 3.28 0.25
C ARG A 92 -3.20 2.04 -0.50
N VAL A 93 -3.71 0.89 -0.15
CA VAL A 93 -3.36 -0.35 -0.82
C VAL A 93 -4.62 -1.06 -1.28
N LEU A 94 -4.50 -1.76 -2.39
CA LEU A 94 -5.58 -2.58 -2.88
C LEU A 94 -5.14 -4.02 -2.72
N VAL A 95 -5.80 -4.76 -1.86
CA VAL A 95 -5.47 -6.15 -1.59
C VAL A 95 -6.23 -7.01 -2.58
N VAL A 96 -5.52 -7.86 -3.28
CA VAL A 96 -6.11 -8.73 -4.28
C VAL A 96 -5.92 -10.20 -3.98
N GLY A 97 -5.16 -10.55 -2.97
CA GLY A 97 -4.95 -11.94 -2.58
C GLY A 97 -4.54 -12.04 -1.14
N ILE A 98 -4.82 -13.16 -0.55
CA ILE A 98 -4.49 -13.44 0.83
C ILE A 98 -3.79 -14.77 0.89
N GLU A 99 -2.77 -14.85 1.70
CA GLU A 99 -2.09 -16.12 1.89
C GLU A 99 -2.83 -16.92 2.94
N THR A 100 -3.13 -18.15 2.64
CA THR A 100 -3.83 -19.05 3.55
C THR A 100 -2.96 -20.27 3.76
N PRO A 101 -3.30 -21.12 4.72
CA PRO A 101 -2.52 -22.35 4.91
C PRO A 101 -2.46 -23.22 3.67
N SER A 102 -3.42 -23.12 2.77
CA SER A 102 -3.37 -23.91 1.57
C SER A 102 -2.76 -23.13 0.41
N GLY A 103 -2.20 -21.98 0.63
CA GLY A 103 -1.54 -21.21 -0.39
C GLY A 103 -2.21 -19.89 -0.64
N LEU A 104 -1.79 -19.25 -1.71
CA LEU A 104 -2.29 -17.94 -2.02
C LEU A 104 -3.67 -18.04 -2.66
N ARG A 105 -4.59 -17.25 -2.19
CA ARG A 105 -5.92 -17.23 -2.75
C ARG A 105 -6.26 -15.86 -3.23
N SER A 106 -6.87 -15.76 -4.41
CA SER A 106 -7.36 -14.50 -4.89
C SER A 106 -8.55 -14.07 -4.08
N THR A 107 -8.69 -12.78 -3.85
CA THR A 107 -9.84 -12.27 -3.16
C THR A 107 -10.45 -11.18 -3.99
N ARG A 108 -11.65 -10.80 -3.62
CA ARG A 108 -12.27 -9.64 -4.21
C ARG A 108 -11.40 -8.46 -3.82
N PRO A 109 -11.04 -7.58 -4.73
CA PRO A 109 -10.17 -6.47 -4.37
C PRO A 109 -10.78 -5.61 -3.28
N SER A 110 -9.98 -5.27 -2.30
CA SER A 110 -10.44 -4.46 -1.18
C SER A 110 -9.39 -3.43 -0.84
N ALA A 111 -9.81 -2.24 -0.55
CA ALA A 111 -8.90 -1.14 -0.26
C ALA A 111 -8.71 -0.98 1.23
N TYR A 112 -7.49 -0.74 1.62
CA TYR A 112 -7.14 -0.50 3.01
C TYR A 112 -6.13 0.62 3.07
N PHE A 113 -5.83 1.06 4.27
CA PHE A 113 -4.77 2.04 4.49
C PHE A 113 -3.64 1.34 5.21
N SER A 114 -2.43 1.68 4.82
CA SER A 114 -1.25 1.00 5.35
C SER A 114 -0.14 1.99 5.64
N ALA A 115 0.87 1.55 6.33
CA ALA A 115 2.05 2.34 6.59
C ALA A 115 3.27 1.52 6.25
N PHE A 116 4.20 2.13 5.54
CA PHE A 116 5.45 1.48 5.20
C PHE A 116 6.59 2.31 5.75
N LYS A 117 7.49 1.65 6.47
CA LYS A 117 8.56 2.34 7.12
C LYS A 117 9.47 2.97 6.09
N VAL A 118 9.84 4.20 6.33
CA VAL A 118 10.75 4.88 5.46
C VAL A 118 12.16 4.61 5.93
N LEU A 119 13.02 4.19 4.99
CA LEU A 119 14.39 4.00 5.34
C LEU A 119 15.03 5.35 5.24
N GLU A 120 15.53 5.83 6.35
CA GLU A 120 16.17 7.06 6.33
C GLU A 120 17.58 6.84 6.24
N TYR A 121 18.18 7.22 5.15
CA TYR A 121 19.57 7.12 5.06
C TYR A 121 20.02 8.41 5.54
N ASP A 122 20.87 8.44 6.41
CA ASP A 122 21.38 9.53 6.81
C ASP A 122 22.16 10.07 5.96
N VAL A 123 22.15 11.11 5.67
CA VAL A 123 22.89 11.72 4.76
C VAL A 123 23.78 12.52 5.31
#